data_6a7a68262a2866560562b43338347201
#
_entry.id   6a7a68262a2866560562b43338347201
#
_cell.length_a   1.000
_cell.length_b   1.000
_cell.length_c   1.000
_cell.angle_alpha   90.00
_cell.angle_beta   90.00
_cell.angle_gamma   90.00
#
_symmetry.space_group_name_H-M   'P 1'
#
loop_
_entity.id
_entity.type
_entity.pdbx_description
1 polymer ?
#
loop_
_entity_poly.entity_id
_entity_poly.type
_entity_poly.pdbx_seq_one_letter_code
_entity_poly.pdbx_strand_id
1 'polypeptide(L)'
;MKKKTDDERKKEGDYDDKLPVEKYQNEQTKFLPQSPYAIAKCAAHYMTRLYREGYGLHASAGILFNHEGPRRGEKFVTRKITKWIGDWVKSGKDPNFPQLRLGNLDAFRDWGYAGDYCEAMWMMLQQNCPDDYVICTGETHTIKQFLDVAFKQ
;
A
#
# COMPACT_ATOMS: atom_id res chain seq x y z
N MET A 1 -25.41 8.99 2.54
CA MET A 1 -24.40 9.91 3.06
C MET A 1 -23.47 10.30 1.92
N LYS A 2 -23.41 11.57 1.51
CA LYS A 2 -22.43 12.05 0.51
C LYS A 2 -21.04 12.07 1.17
N LYS A 3 -20.04 11.50 0.51
CA LYS A 3 -18.64 11.63 0.97
C LYS A 3 -18.20 13.08 0.71
N LYS A 4 -17.69 13.74 1.74
CA LYS A 4 -17.07 15.06 1.64
C LYS A 4 -15.84 14.99 0.75
N THR A 5 -15.60 15.99 -0.07
CA THR A 5 -14.37 16.13 -0.85
C THR A 5 -13.20 16.52 0.05
N ASP A 6 -11.96 16.32 -0.41
CA ASP A 6 -10.77 16.69 0.38
C ASP A 6 -10.70 18.21 0.63
N ASP A 7 -11.25 19.03 -0.28
CA ASP A 7 -11.36 20.48 -0.10
C ASP A 7 -12.41 20.87 0.95
N GLU A 8 -13.50 20.11 1.07
CA GLU A 8 -14.52 20.33 2.10
C GLU A 8 -13.98 19.96 3.49
N ARG A 9 -13.11 18.93 3.59
CA ARG A 9 -12.44 18.53 4.85
C ARG A 9 -11.42 19.57 5.30
N LYS A 10 -10.64 20.15 4.37
CA LYS A 10 -9.69 21.23 4.66
C LYS A 10 -10.37 22.48 5.21
N LYS A 11 -11.60 22.81 4.77
CA LYS A 11 -12.36 23.96 5.23
C LYS A 11 -12.94 23.80 6.65
N GLU A 12 -13.09 22.57 7.16
CA GLU A 12 -13.67 22.29 8.46
C GLU A 12 -12.64 22.10 9.58
N GLY A 13 -11.35 22.26 9.28
CA GLY A 13 -10.28 22.19 10.31
C GLY A 13 -9.99 20.78 10.83
N ASP A 14 -10.47 19.73 10.15
CA ASP A 14 -10.24 18.33 10.51
C ASP A 14 -8.79 17.85 10.22
N TYR A 15 -7.97 18.73 9.65
CA TYR A 15 -6.53 18.53 9.46
C TYR A 15 -5.76 19.53 10.33
N ASP A 16 -4.94 19.03 11.23
CA ASP A 16 -3.98 19.86 11.93
C ASP A 16 -2.83 20.22 10.94
N ASP A 17 -3.00 21.34 10.23
CA ASP A 17 -2.02 21.88 9.28
C ASP A 17 -0.67 22.23 9.94
N LYS A 18 -0.55 22.05 11.27
CA LYS A 18 0.64 22.36 12.06
C LYS A 18 1.57 21.16 12.29
N LEU A 19 1.14 19.94 11.93
CA LEU A 19 2.06 18.82 11.97
C LEU A 19 3.00 18.92 10.75
N PRO A 20 4.31 18.90 10.94
CA PRO A 20 5.24 18.83 9.82
C PRO A 20 4.90 17.59 9.01
N VAL A 21 4.55 17.78 7.74
CA VAL A 21 4.39 16.67 6.81
C VAL A 21 5.78 16.07 6.68
N GLU A 22 6.02 14.95 7.37
CA GLU A 22 7.24 14.20 7.21
C GLU A 22 7.35 13.84 5.73
N LYS A 23 8.45 14.22 5.11
CA LYS A 23 8.69 13.95 3.68
C LYS A 23 8.67 12.44 3.41
N TYR A 24 9.05 11.65 4.39
CA TYR A 24 9.05 10.19 4.35
C TYR A 24 8.38 9.63 5.60
N GLN A 25 7.59 8.58 5.41
CA GLN A 25 6.99 7.83 6.51
C GLN A 25 8.05 6.93 7.17
N ASN A 26 8.00 6.85 8.49
CA ASN A 26 8.88 6.01 9.32
C ASN A 26 8.07 5.34 10.44
N GLU A 27 8.72 4.59 11.30
CA GLU A 27 8.10 3.85 12.41
C GLU A 27 7.41 4.76 13.44
N GLN A 28 7.75 6.05 13.47
CA GLN A 28 7.16 7.05 14.37
C GLN A 28 5.96 7.78 13.74
N THR A 29 5.74 7.60 12.44
CA THR A 29 4.62 8.24 11.72
C THR A 29 3.29 7.74 12.28
N LYS A 30 2.40 8.68 12.66
CA LYS A 30 1.10 8.36 13.25
C LYS A 30 0.19 7.63 12.26
N PHE A 31 -0.46 6.58 12.71
CA PHE A 31 -1.51 5.92 11.93
C PHE A 31 -2.78 6.78 11.87
N LEU A 32 -3.28 7.00 10.65
CA LEU A 32 -4.55 7.69 10.38
C LEU A 32 -5.46 6.80 9.54
N PRO A 33 -6.08 5.77 10.13
CA PRO A 33 -6.86 4.78 9.38
C PRO A 33 -8.12 5.41 8.78
N GLN A 34 -8.31 5.24 7.45
CA GLN A 34 -9.44 5.80 6.69
C GLN A 34 -10.45 4.72 6.23
N SER A 35 -10.35 3.50 6.76
CA SER A 35 -11.26 2.40 6.42
C SER A 35 -11.37 1.38 7.54
N PRO A 36 -12.45 0.58 7.62
CA PRO A 36 -12.54 -0.52 8.58
C PRO A 36 -11.35 -1.49 8.48
N TYR A 37 -10.87 -1.77 7.28
CA TYR A 37 -9.66 -2.58 7.07
C TYR A 37 -8.43 -1.93 7.72
N ALA A 38 -8.21 -0.64 7.49
CA ALA A 38 -7.07 0.09 8.06
C ALA A 38 -7.15 0.11 9.61
N ILE A 39 -8.34 0.28 10.19
CA ILE A 39 -8.56 0.19 11.64
C ILE A 39 -8.15 -1.19 12.15
N ALA A 40 -8.59 -2.26 11.50
CA ALA A 40 -8.22 -3.63 11.89
C ALA A 40 -6.70 -3.87 11.80
N LYS A 41 -6.03 -3.31 10.79
CA LYS A 41 -4.56 -3.40 10.67
C LYS A 41 -3.85 -2.61 11.76
N CYS A 42 -4.33 -1.44 12.14
CA CYS A 42 -3.81 -0.69 13.29
C CYS A 42 -4.00 -1.47 14.60
N ALA A 43 -5.16 -2.07 14.82
CA ALA A 43 -5.40 -2.90 15.99
C ALA A 43 -4.42 -4.07 16.06
N ALA A 44 -4.15 -4.76 14.95
CA ALA A 44 -3.17 -5.85 14.87
C ALA A 44 -1.75 -5.36 15.20
N HIS A 45 -1.34 -4.19 14.71
CA HIS A 45 -0.04 -3.58 15.03
C HIS A 45 0.09 -3.32 16.54
N TYR A 46 -0.90 -2.65 17.16
CA TYR A 46 -0.86 -2.40 18.60
C TYR A 46 -0.96 -3.67 19.44
N MET A 47 -1.64 -4.70 18.96
CA MET A 47 -1.68 -6.01 19.63
C MET A 47 -0.29 -6.67 19.61
N THR A 48 0.42 -6.63 18.47
CA THR A 48 1.80 -7.13 18.36
C THR A 48 2.71 -6.44 19.37
N ARG A 49 2.63 -5.12 19.45
CA ARG A 49 3.39 -4.32 20.42
C ARG A 49 3.03 -4.69 21.87
N LEU A 50 1.75 -4.83 22.20
CA LEU A 50 1.29 -5.24 23.53
C LEU A 50 1.89 -6.59 23.95
N TYR A 51 1.89 -7.58 23.05
CA TYR A 51 2.47 -8.90 23.34
C TYR A 51 3.98 -8.85 23.45
N ARG A 52 4.66 -8.02 22.68
CA ARG A 52 6.11 -7.79 22.81
C ARG A 52 6.45 -7.17 24.17
N GLU A 53 5.80 -6.06 24.53
CA GLU A 53 6.14 -5.30 25.73
C GLU A 53 5.58 -5.92 27.04
N GLY A 54 4.34 -6.45 26.97
CA GLY A 54 3.65 -6.96 28.15
C GLY A 54 3.94 -8.42 28.48
N TYR A 55 4.26 -9.24 27.48
CA TYR A 55 4.44 -10.67 27.64
C TYR A 55 5.84 -11.15 27.26
N GLY A 56 6.73 -10.26 26.85
CA GLY A 56 8.11 -10.60 26.49
C GLY A 56 8.25 -11.47 25.23
N LEU A 57 7.26 -11.49 24.35
CA LEU A 57 7.34 -12.25 23.11
C LEU A 57 8.28 -11.56 22.11
N HIS A 58 9.09 -12.35 21.40
CA HIS A 58 9.85 -11.86 20.26
C HIS A 58 8.90 -11.64 19.07
N ALA A 59 8.18 -10.51 19.08
CA ALA A 59 7.16 -10.15 18.11
C ALA A 59 7.50 -8.83 17.42
N SER A 60 7.78 -8.89 16.12
CA SER A 60 8.07 -7.74 15.28
C SER A 60 6.87 -7.38 14.39
N ALA A 61 6.59 -6.11 14.20
CA ALA A 61 5.53 -5.65 13.31
C ALA A 61 6.12 -5.01 12.05
N GLY A 62 5.74 -5.52 10.87
CA GLY A 62 6.09 -4.92 9.60
C GLY A 62 5.04 -3.93 9.13
N ILE A 63 5.44 -2.68 8.91
CA ILE A 63 4.64 -1.64 8.24
C ILE A 63 4.97 -1.70 6.76
N LEU A 64 4.27 -2.61 6.07
CA LEU A 64 4.59 -2.95 4.69
C LEU A 64 3.90 -2.02 3.70
N PHE A 65 4.66 -1.40 2.80
CA PHE A 65 4.10 -0.68 1.66
C PHE A 65 3.57 -1.66 0.61
N ASN A 66 3.09 -1.17 -0.51
CA ASN A 66 2.47 -2.04 -1.51
C ASN A 66 3.51 -3.03 -2.08
N HIS A 67 3.20 -4.30 -2.03
CA HIS A 67 4.08 -5.34 -2.54
C HIS A 67 3.31 -6.23 -3.51
N GLU A 68 3.92 -6.48 -4.65
CA GLU A 68 3.29 -7.08 -5.83
C GLU A 68 4.05 -8.32 -6.29
N GLY A 69 3.34 -9.22 -6.95
CA GLY A 69 3.94 -10.42 -7.49
C GLY A 69 2.99 -11.16 -8.43
N PRO A 70 3.45 -12.25 -9.09
CA PRO A 70 2.65 -12.98 -10.07
C PRO A 70 1.33 -13.54 -9.51
N ARG A 71 1.27 -13.76 -8.20
CA ARG A 71 0.10 -14.29 -7.49
C ARG A 71 -0.80 -13.21 -6.90
N ARG A 72 -0.57 -11.91 -7.24
CA ARG A 72 -1.44 -10.83 -6.77
C ARG A 72 -2.88 -11.06 -7.20
N GLY A 73 -3.84 -10.81 -6.29
CA GLY A 73 -5.27 -10.97 -6.59
C GLY A 73 -5.75 -10.01 -7.69
N GLU A 74 -6.61 -10.50 -8.59
CA GLU A 74 -7.06 -9.77 -9.80
C GLU A 74 -7.85 -8.48 -9.52
N LYS A 75 -8.35 -8.30 -8.31
CA LYS A 75 -9.07 -7.09 -7.89
C LYS A 75 -8.13 -5.92 -7.55
N PHE A 76 -6.85 -6.19 -7.34
CA PHE A 76 -5.84 -5.15 -7.06
C PHE A 76 -5.39 -4.48 -8.35
N VAL A 77 -5.14 -3.17 -8.27
CA VAL A 77 -4.94 -2.30 -9.44
C VAL A 77 -3.86 -2.79 -10.38
N THR A 78 -2.72 -3.21 -9.88
CA THR A 78 -1.58 -3.71 -10.69
C THR A 78 -1.98 -4.96 -11.47
N ARG A 79 -2.53 -5.97 -10.78
CA ARG A 79 -2.96 -7.21 -11.43
C ARG A 79 -4.16 -7.00 -12.36
N LYS A 80 -5.08 -6.13 -11.99
CA LYS A 80 -6.22 -5.75 -12.84
C LYS A 80 -5.74 -5.19 -14.18
N ILE A 81 -4.74 -4.30 -14.16
CA ILE A 81 -4.14 -3.71 -15.36
C ILE A 81 -3.44 -4.79 -16.21
N THR A 82 -2.50 -5.53 -15.63
CA THR A 82 -1.71 -6.51 -16.37
C THR A 82 -2.56 -7.65 -16.93
N LYS A 83 -3.57 -8.09 -16.17
CA LYS A 83 -4.53 -9.08 -16.65
C LYS A 83 -5.34 -8.55 -17.83
N TRP A 84 -5.90 -7.34 -17.70
CA TRP A 84 -6.68 -6.73 -18.78
C TRP A 84 -5.85 -6.61 -20.06
N ILE A 85 -4.60 -6.15 -19.98
CA ILE A 85 -3.68 -6.06 -21.13
C ILE A 85 -3.46 -7.44 -21.74
N GLY A 86 -3.17 -8.45 -20.92
CA GLY A 86 -2.96 -9.82 -21.39
C GLY A 86 -4.20 -10.40 -22.10
N ASP A 87 -5.39 -10.15 -21.57
CA ASP A 87 -6.64 -10.62 -22.18
C ASP A 87 -6.96 -9.85 -23.49
N TRP A 88 -6.69 -8.55 -23.53
CA TRP A 88 -6.83 -7.75 -24.75
C TRP A 88 -5.88 -8.18 -25.84
N VAL A 89 -4.61 -8.46 -25.53
CA VAL A 89 -3.65 -8.98 -26.51
C VAL A 89 -4.09 -10.35 -27.03
N LYS A 90 -4.59 -11.24 -26.16
CA LYS A 90 -5.12 -12.56 -26.55
C LYS A 90 -6.35 -12.47 -27.46
N SER A 91 -7.14 -11.41 -27.33
CA SER A 91 -8.29 -11.16 -28.23
C SER A 91 -7.89 -10.66 -29.62
N GLY A 92 -6.59 -10.57 -29.92
CA GLY A 92 -6.08 -9.96 -31.16
C GLY A 92 -6.17 -8.44 -31.17
N LYS A 93 -6.20 -7.82 -29.98
CA LYS A 93 -6.40 -6.37 -29.79
C LYS A 93 -7.74 -5.88 -30.35
N ASP A 94 -8.80 -6.66 -30.12
CA ASP A 94 -10.15 -6.35 -30.58
C ASP A 94 -10.53 -4.92 -30.17
N PRO A 95 -10.92 -4.03 -31.12
CA PRO A 95 -11.35 -2.67 -30.80
C PRO A 95 -12.63 -2.63 -29.96
N ASN A 96 -13.44 -3.69 -29.95
CA ASN A 96 -14.65 -3.82 -29.13
C ASN A 96 -14.39 -4.46 -27.75
N PHE A 97 -13.12 -4.75 -27.39
CA PHE A 97 -12.79 -5.34 -26.10
C PHE A 97 -13.24 -4.43 -24.94
N PRO A 98 -13.80 -4.97 -23.86
CA PRO A 98 -14.31 -4.18 -22.75
C PRO A 98 -13.27 -3.20 -22.19
N GLN A 99 -13.68 -1.94 -21.98
CA GLN A 99 -12.79 -0.89 -21.50
C GLN A 99 -12.26 -1.18 -20.09
N LEU A 100 -10.97 -0.90 -19.89
CA LEU A 100 -10.35 -0.91 -18.57
C LEU A 100 -10.86 0.30 -17.75
N ARG A 101 -11.56 0.03 -16.67
CA ARG A 101 -12.08 1.06 -15.76
C ARG A 101 -11.24 1.11 -14.50
N LEU A 102 -10.61 2.25 -14.27
CA LEU A 102 -9.75 2.52 -13.10
C LEU A 102 -10.27 3.75 -12.35
N GLY A 103 -9.85 3.89 -11.10
CA GLY A 103 -10.13 5.07 -10.28
C GLY A 103 -9.15 6.22 -10.57
N ASN A 104 -8.65 6.87 -9.50
CA ASN A 104 -7.70 7.96 -9.60
C ASN A 104 -6.34 7.48 -10.15
N LEU A 105 -5.94 7.99 -11.32
CA LEU A 105 -4.69 7.65 -11.99
C LEU A 105 -3.48 8.41 -11.42
N ASP A 106 -3.71 9.51 -10.72
CA ASP A 106 -2.67 10.35 -10.13
C ASP A 106 -2.28 9.94 -8.71
N ALA A 107 -2.93 8.88 -8.18
CA ALA A 107 -2.60 8.35 -6.87
C ALA A 107 -1.20 7.73 -6.89
N PHE A 108 -0.34 8.19 -5.96
CA PHE A 108 1.00 7.66 -5.77
C PHE A 108 0.99 6.39 -4.94
N ARG A 109 1.89 5.45 -5.28
CA ARG A 109 2.15 4.23 -4.50
C ARG A 109 3.64 3.90 -4.59
N ASP A 110 4.17 3.40 -3.49
CA ASP A 110 5.43 2.67 -3.45
C ASP A 110 5.10 1.19 -3.70
N TRP A 111 5.65 0.61 -4.76
CA TRP A 111 5.46 -0.80 -5.11
C TRP A 111 6.77 -1.54 -5.12
N GLY A 112 6.90 -2.56 -4.30
CA GLY A 112 8.03 -3.47 -4.29
C GLY A 112 7.67 -4.89 -4.72
N TYR A 113 8.66 -5.75 -4.87
CA TYR A 113 8.47 -7.17 -5.15
C TYR A 113 8.15 -7.93 -3.87
N ALA A 114 7.10 -8.74 -3.87
CA ALA A 114 6.62 -9.45 -2.68
C ALA A 114 7.67 -10.42 -2.08
N GLY A 115 8.59 -10.95 -2.90
CA GLY A 115 9.69 -11.80 -2.44
C GLY A 115 10.62 -11.06 -1.48
N ASP A 116 10.99 -9.83 -1.83
CA ASP A 116 11.88 -8.99 -1.01
C ASP A 116 11.22 -8.65 0.34
N TYR A 117 9.89 -8.45 0.34
CA TYR A 117 9.14 -8.23 1.57
C TYR A 117 9.09 -9.49 2.45
N CYS A 118 9.01 -10.68 1.86
CA CYS A 118 9.11 -11.94 2.61
C CYS A 118 10.51 -12.11 3.22
N GLU A 119 11.57 -11.79 2.50
CA GLU A 119 12.94 -11.79 3.01
C GLU A 119 13.11 -10.79 4.17
N ALA A 120 12.61 -9.58 4.00
CA ALA A 120 12.62 -8.56 5.06
C ALA A 120 11.88 -9.04 6.32
N MET A 121 10.72 -9.70 6.18
CA MET A 121 10.00 -10.28 7.33
C MET A 121 10.84 -11.34 8.04
N TRP A 122 11.58 -12.18 7.30
CA TRP A 122 12.49 -13.14 7.89
C TRP A 122 13.64 -12.43 8.62
N MET A 123 14.25 -11.40 8.01
CA MET A 123 15.34 -10.62 8.59
C MET A 123 14.93 -9.91 9.88
N MET A 124 13.68 -9.39 9.96
CA MET A 124 13.13 -8.78 11.19
C MET A 124 13.19 -9.74 12.38
N LEU A 125 12.93 -11.03 12.14
CA LEU A 125 12.93 -12.07 13.18
C LEU A 125 14.35 -12.54 13.57
N GLN A 126 15.37 -12.17 12.79
CA GLN A 126 16.77 -12.48 13.10
C GLN A 126 17.45 -11.41 13.97
N GLN A 127 16.75 -10.30 14.24
CA GLN A 127 17.31 -9.23 15.08
C GLN A 127 17.36 -9.66 16.55
N ASN A 128 18.33 -9.13 17.28
CA ASN A 128 18.47 -9.45 18.71
C ASN A 128 17.30 -9.00 19.56
N CYS A 129 16.66 -7.89 19.17
CA CYS A 129 15.48 -7.33 19.83
C CYS A 129 14.35 -7.17 18.79
N PRO A 130 13.13 -7.56 19.16
CA PRO A 130 11.97 -7.35 18.30
C PRO A 130 11.58 -5.87 18.26
N ASP A 131 11.20 -5.36 17.09
CA ASP A 131 10.78 -3.97 16.92
C ASP A 131 9.77 -3.84 15.79
N ASP A 132 9.34 -2.61 15.50
CA ASP A 132 8.53 -2.26 14.34
C ASP A 132 9.45 -1.82 13.20
N TYR A 133 9.08 -2.19 11.96
CA TYR A 133 9.90 -1.92 10.77
C TYR A 133 9.05 -1.42 9.61
N VAL A 134 9.39 -0.27 9.05
CA VAL A 134 8.85 0.19 7.76
C VAL A 134 9.60 -0.51 6.63
N ILE A 135 8.86 -1.18 5.75
CA ILE A 135 9.42 -1.88 4.59
C ILE A 135 8.81 -1.28 3.32
N CYS A 136 9.65 -0.63 2.54
CA CYS A 136 9.29 0.08 1.31
C CYS A 136 10.48 0.09 0.35
N THR A 137 10.25 0.51 -0.90
CA THR A 137 11.34 0.72 -1.88
C THR A 137 11.97 2.10 -1.75
N GLY A 138 11.25 3.07 -1.17
CA GLY A 138 11.64 4.48 -1.12
C GLY A 138 11.30 5.26 -2.39
N GLU A 139 10.73 4.62 -3.41
CA GLU A 139 10.31 5.24 -4.65
C GLU A 139 8.80 5.16 -4.84
N THR A 140 8.18 6.24 -5.28
CA THR A 140 6.74 6.28 -5.53
C THR A 140 6.44 6.55 -6.99
N HIS A 141 5.43 5.85 -7.50
CA HIS A 141 4.95 5.99 -8.87
C HIS A 141 3.44 6.19 -8.90
N THR A 142 2.95 6.92 -9.91
CA THR A 142 1.51 7.05 -10.14
C THR A 142 0.96 5.82 -10.85
N ILE A 143 -0.36 5.58 -10.70
CA ILE A 143 -1.05 4.54 -11.46
C ILE A 143 -0.93 4.79 -12.97
N LYS A 144 -0.90 6.07 -13.39
CA LYS A 144 -0.67 6.45 -14.79
C LYS A 144 0.70 5.98 -15.28
N GLN A 145 1.77 6.23 -14.51
CA GLN A 145 3.11 5.75 -14.86
C GLN A 145 3.16 4.22 -14.98
N PHE A 146 2.50 3.51 -14.06
CA PHE A 146 2.41 2.05 -14.13
C PHE A 146 1.70 1.59 -15.42
N LEU A 147 0.59 2.25 -15.81
CA LEU A 147 -0.09 1.98 -17.08
C LEU A 147 0.84 2.20 -18.27
N ASP A 148 1.53 3.35 -18.31
CA ASP A 148 2.43 3.69 -19.42
C ASP A 148 3.53 2.63 -19.61
N VAL A 149 4.08 2.12 -18.51
CA VAL A 149 5.07 1.03 -18.54
C VAL A 149 4.43 -0.29 -18.99
N ALA A 150 3.27 -0.64 -18.45
CA ALA A 150 2.59 -1.91 -18.74
C ALA A 150 2.14 -2.03 -20.21
N PHE A 151 1.78 -0.91 -20.86
CA PHE A 151 1.40 -0.90 -22.28
C PHE A 151 2.59 -0.88 -23.24
N LYS A 152 3.80 -0.57 -22.76
CA LYS A 152 5.02 -0.61 -23.59
C LYS A 152 5.64 -2.02 -23.74
N GLN A 153 5.25 -2.94 -22.86
CA GLN A 153 5.70 -4.33 -22.89
C GLN A 153 4.89 -5.14 -23.92
#